data_f8e466828a8c8965e9551efb2e4ca790
#
_entry.id   f8e466828a8c8965e9551efb2e4ca790
#
_cell.length_a   1.000
_cell.length_b   1.000
_cell.length_c   1.000
_cell.angle_alpha   90.00
_cell.angle_beta   90.00
_cell.angle_gamma   90.00
#
_symmetry.space_group_name_H-M   'P 1'
#
loop_
_entity.id
_entity.type
_entity.pdbx_description
1 polymer ?
#
loop_
_entity_poly.entity_id
_entity_poly.type
_entity_poly.pdbx_seq_one_letter_code
_entity_poly.pdbx_strand_id
1 'polypeptide(L)'
;MRETENATVKVDYVQDGDAVSVTGDHCVLACYNGAIPYLCPQLPESQKEALRYGVKVPLVMTNVLVENGQAFSKLGVGQVTCPDDPYVVVTTSPPTTTGGHQPPRGPDDPMLIYMLGVPTIDTTEGETSREILLKARHKV
;
A
#
# COMPACT_ATOMS: atom_id res chain seq x y z
N MET A 1 -16.08 13.70 -5.45
CA MET A 1 -15.83 13.61 -6.91
C MET A 1 -17.17 13.59 -7.63
N ARG A 2 -17.34 14.31 -8.71
CA ARG A 2 -18.58 14.35 -9.54
C ARG A 2 -18.20 14.32 -11.00
N GLU A 3 -19.06 13.70 -11.79
CA GLU A 3 -19.08 13.88 -13.23
C GLU A 3 -19.79 15.22 -13.53
N THR A 4 -19.23 15.99 -14.45
CA THR A 4 -19.81 17.26 -14.89
C THR A 4 -20.63 17.06 -16.16
N GLU A 5 -21.50 18.01 -16.52
CA GLU A 5 -22.31 17.96 -17.75
C GLU A 5 -21.49 17.80 -19.03
N ASN A 6 -20.20 18.12 -19.01
CA ASN A 6 -19.27 18.00 -20.12
C ASN A 6 -18.41 16.72 -20.09
N ALA A 7 -18.86 15.65 -19.40
CA ALA A 7 -18.11 14.40 -19.24
C ALA A 7 -16.71 14.55 -18.62
N THR A 8 -16.48 15.61 -17.85
CA THR A 8 -15.24 15.80 -17.08
C THR A 8 -15.44 15.40 -15.63
N VAL A 9 -14.36 15.05 -14.93
CA VAL A 9 -14.35 14.69 -13.53
C VAL A 9 -13.83 15.85 -12.70
N LYS A 10 -14.64 16.27 -11.71
CA LYS A 10 -14.24 17.28 -10.72
C LYS A 10 -13.87 16.59 -9.41
N VAL A 11 -12.68 16.88 -8.90
CA VAL A 11 -12.19 16.41 -7.59
C VAL A 11 -12.03 17.59 -6.67
N ASP A 12 -12.72 17.56 -5.54
CA ASP A 12 -12.59 18.55 -4.47
C ASP A 12 -11.69 17.95 -3.36
N TYR A 13 -10.71 18.72 -2.86
CA TYR A 13 -9.78 18.31 -1.80
C TYR A 13 -9.42 19.50 -0.91
N VAL A 14 -8.78 19.22 0.22
CA VAL A 14 -8.29 20.24 1.13
C VAL A 14 -6.77 20.34 0.99
N GLN A 15 -6.26 21.56 0.77
CA GLN A 15 -4.84 21.86 0.74
C GLN A 15 -4.58 23.06 1.66
N ASP A 16 -3.67 22.94 2.61
CA ASP A 16 -3.29 23.99 3.58
C ASP A 16 -4.48 24.60 4.34
N GLY A 17 -5.55 23.82 4.54
CA GLY A 17 -6.77 24.23 5.20
C GLY A 17 -7.86 24.78 4.27
N ASP A 18 -7.55 25.05 3.03
CA ASP A 18 -8.47 25.59 2.03
C ASP A 18 -9.07 24.50 1.14
N ALA A 19 -10.34 24.67 0.74
CA ALA A 19 -11.01 23.81 -0.21
C ALA A 19 -10.57 24.16 -1.64
N VAL A 20 -9.95 23.21 -2.33
CA VAL A 20 -9.46 23.35 -3.70
C VAL A 20 -10.18 22.37 -4.61
N SER A 21 -10.40 22.78 -5.86
CA SER A 21 -11.02 21.92 -6.90
C SER A 21 -10.10 21.79 -8.09
N VAL A 22 -10.03 20.58 -8.64
CA VAL A 22 -9.37 20.30 -9.91
C VAL A 22 -10.34 19.57 -10.83
N THR A 23 -10.27 19.87 -12.12
CA THR A 23 -11.08 19.23 -13.17
C THR A 23 -10.17 18.56 -14.19
N GLY A 24 -10.51 17.35 -14.60
CA GLY A 24 -9.79 16.59 -15.63
C GLY A 24 -10.74 15.74 -16.44
N ASP A 25 -10.27 15.23 -17.57
CA ASP A 25 -11.06 14.36 -18.44
C ASP A 25 -11.29 12.98 -17.83
N HIS A 26 -10.30 12.48 -17.06
CA HIS A 26 -10.35 11.19 -16.40
C HIS A 26 -9.76 11.26 -15.00
N CYS A 27 -10.21 10.36 -14.12
CA CYS A 27 -9.65 10.18 -12.78
C CYS A 27 -9.43 8.70 -12.49
N VAL A 28 -8.22 8.38 -12.04
CA VAL A 28 -7.88 7.04 -11.55
C VAL A 28 -7.84 7.06 -10.02
N LEU A 29 -8.69 6.27 -9.39
CA LEU A 29 -8.73 6.12 -7.93
C LEU A 29 -7.71 5.06 -7.50
N ALA A 30 -6.48 5.47 -7.23
CA ALA A 30 -5.41 4.63 -6.73
C ALA A 30 -5.41 4.58 -5.19
N CYS A 31 -6.56 4.32 -4.58
CA CYS A 31 -6.74 4.27 -3.13
C CYS A 31 -7.34 2.93 -2.68
N TYR A 32 -7.44 2.75 -1.35
CA TYR A 32 -8.10 1.58 -0.79
C TYR A 32 -9.58 1.51 -1.23
N ASN A 33 -10.02 0.34 -1.72
CA ASN A 33 -11.36 0.15 -2.27
C ASN A 33 -12.49 0.59 -1.33
N GLY A 34 -12.33 0.36 -0.01
CA GLY A 34 -13.29 0.78 1.00
C GLY A 34 -13.44 2.30 1.14
N ALA A 35 -12.51 3.11 0.62
CA ALA A 35 -12.61 4.56 0.60
C ALA A 35 -13.44 5.09 -0.58
N ILE A 36 -13.53 4.31 -1.67
CA ILE A 36 -14.19 4.73 -2.91
C ILE A 36 -15.67 5.11 -2.71
N PRO A 37 -16.51 4.37 -1.93
CA PRO A 37 -17.88 4.75 -1.68
C PRO A 37 -18.08 6.14 -1.06
N TYR A 38 -17.08 6.62 -0.31
CA TYR A 38 -17.10 7.97 0.29
C TYR A 38 -16.68 9.03 -0.71
N LEU A 39 -15.74 8.70 -1.60
CA LEU A 39 -15.24 9.62 -2.63
C LEU A 39 -16.22 9.75 -3.80
N CYS A 40 -16.97 8.68 -4.11
CA CYS A 40 -17.91 8.60 -5.22
C CYS A 40 -19.32 8.22 -4.72
N PRO A 41 -20.04 9.13 -4.05
CA PRO A 41 -21.36 8.83 -3.49
C PRO A 41 -22.43 8.51 -4.55
N GLN A 42 -22.19 8.88 -5.80
CA GLN A 42 -23.07 8.61 -6.95
C GLN A 42 -23.05 7.16 -7.46
N LEU A 43 -22.10 6.32 -6.98
CA LEU A 43 -22.05 4.91 -7.39
C LEU A 43 -23.32 4.18 -6.98
N PRO A 44 -23.78 3.18 -7.78
CA PRO A 44 -24.87 2.28 -7.40
C PRO A 44 -24.61 1.61 -6.05
N GLU A 45 -25.65 1.42 -5.23
CA GLU A 45 -25.46 0.87 -3.87
C GLU A 45 -24.85 -0.54 -3.90
N SER A 46 -25.24 -1.37 -4.86
CA SER A 46 -24.64 -2.70 -5.04
C SER A 46 -23.13 -2.67 -5.26
N GLN A 47 -22.65 -1.66 -5.97
CA GLN A 47 -21.20 -1.48 -6.18
C GLN A 47 -20.51 -0.97 -4.91
N LYS A 48 -21.14 -0.07 -4.17
CA LYS A 48 -20.62 0.40 -2.87
C LYS A 48 -20.53 -0.73 -1.85
N GLU A 49 -21.53 -1.60 -1.81
CA GLU A 49 -21.55 -2.79 -0.94
C GLU A 49 -20.40 -3.75 -1.30
N ALA A 50 -20.21 -4.03 -2.60
CA ALA A 50 -19.12 -4.87 -3.07
C ALA A 50 -17.73 -4.28 -2.71
N LEU A 51 -17.56 -2.96 -2.84
CA LEU A 51 -16.32 -2.28 -2.46
C LEU A 51 -16.06 -2.31 -0.95
N ARG A 52 -17.10 -2.19 -0.11
CA ARG A 52 -17.00 -2.32 1.35
C ARG A 52 -16.75 -3.76 1.80
N TYR A 53 -17.22 -4.73 1.04
CA TYR A 53 -17.04 -6.15 1.36
C TYR A 53 -15.57 -6.58 1.24
N GLY A 54 -14.83 -6.02 0.29
CA GLY A 54 -13.44 -6.37 0.00
C GLY A 54 -12.47 -5.89 1.08
N VAL A 55 -12.25 -6.68 2.12
CA VAL A 55 -11.23 -6.42 3.15
C VAL A 55 -9.89 -6.97 2.67
N LYS A 56 -8.85 -6.12 2.68
CA LYS A 56 -7.47 -6.52 2.35
C LYS A 56 -6.71 -6.91 3.61
N VAL A 57 -5.78 -7.84 3.44
CA VAL A 57 -4.80 -8.18 4.48
C VAL A 57 -4.01 -6.91 4.84
N PRO A 58 -3.92 -6.54 6.12
CA PRO A 58 -3.03 -5.46 6.53
C PRO A 58 -1.57 -5.87 6.34
N LEU A 59 -0.76 -4.94 5.86
CA LEU A 59 0.67 -5.12 5.67
C LEU A 59 1.42 -4.00 6.38
N VAL A 60 2.49 -4.36 7.08
CA VAL A 60 3.46 -3.40 7.61
C VAL A 60 4.67 -3.40 6.70
N MET A 61 4.92 -2.26 6.05
CA MET A 61 6.09 -2.07 5.19
C MET A 61 7.08 -1.15 5.91
N THR A 62 8.25 -1.66 6.19
CA THR A 62 9.33 -0.91 6.82
C THR A 62 10.48 -0.74 5.83
N ASN A 63 10.92 0.50 5.65
CA ASN A 63 12.05 0.84 4.81
C ASN A 63 13.24 1.19 5.71
N VAL A 64 14.36 0.51 5.52
CA VAL A 64 15.58 0.73 6.28
C VAL A 64 16.70 1.11 5.33
N LEU A 65 17.28 2.29 5.53
CA LEU A 65 18.49 2.69 4.83
C LEU A 65 19.71 2.14 5.60
N VAL A 66 20.50 1.34 4.92
CA VAL A 66 21.77 0.78 5.46
C VAL A 66 22.96 1.38 4.73
N GLU A 67 24.11 1.45 5.40
CA GLU A 67 25.33 2.05 4.83
C GLU A 67 25.86 1.29 3.62
N ASN A 68 25.60 -0.01 3.55
CA ASN A 68 26.05 -0.85 2.43
C ASN A 68 25.22 -2.15 2.34
N GLY A 69 25.32 -2.83 1.19
CA GLY A 69 24.64 -4.10 0.92
C GLY A 69 25.51 -5.34 1.08
N GLN A 70 26.67 -5.25 1.72
CA GLN A 70 27.66 -6.33 1.79
C GLN A 70 27.11 -7.63 2.39
N ALA A 71 26.19 -7.56 3.37
CA ALA A 71 25.59 -8.75 3.97
C ALA A 71 24.83 -9.57 2.94
N PHE A 72 23.98 -8.94 2.14
CA PHE A 72 23.24 -9.59 1.05
C PHE A 72 24.17 -10.14 -0.04
N SER A 73 25.18 -9.35 -0.41
CA SER A 73 26.18 -9.76 -1.40
C SER A 73 27.00 -10.98 -0.95
N LYS A 74 27.44 -11.02 0.31
CA LYS A 74 28.17 -12.18 0.88
C LYS A 74 27.34 -13.44 0.93
N LEU A 75 26.04 -13.31 1.20
CA LEU A 75 25.10 -14.43 1.18
C LEU A 75 24.68 -14.85 -0.24
N GLY A 76 24.95 -14.00 -1.25
CA GLY A 76 24.52 -14.25 -2.63
C GLY A 76 23.01 -14.20 -2.82
N VAL A 77 22.28 -13.45 -1.98
CA VAL A 77 20.82 -13.37 -2.01
C VAL A 77 20.35 -11.92 -2.13
N GLY A 78 19.22 -11.69 -2.81
CA GLY A 78 18.54 -10.39 -2.85
C GLY A 78 17.31 -10.32 -1.94
N GLN A 79 16.86 -11.48 -1.46
CA GLN A 79 15.68 -11.61 -0.60
C GLN A 79 15.88 -12.76 0.38
N VAL A 80 15.35 -12.55 1.59
CA VAL A 80 15.25 -13.57 2.65
C VAL A 80 13.80 -13.67 3.07
N THR A 81 13.32 -14.91 3.26
CA THR A 81 11.99 -15.19 3.79
C THR A 81 12.13 -15.78 5.19
N CYS A 82 11.43 -15.20 6.17
CA CYS A 82 11.48 -15.55 7.60
C CYS A 82 10.04 -15.80 8.08
N PRO A 83 9.48 -17.01 7.89
CA PRO A 83 8.05 -17.26 8.13
C PRO A 83 7.58 -17.00 9.58
N ASP A 84 8.46 -17.18 10.56
CA ASP A 84 8.14 -17.06 11.99
C ASP A 84 8.52 -15.71 12.61
N ASP A 85 9.10 -14.80 11.80
CA ASP A 85 9.48 -13.45 12.24
C ASP A 85 8.33 -12.45 12.00
N PRO A 86 8.30 -11.32 12.75
CA PRO A 86 7.39 -10.21 12.50
C PRO A 86 7.47 -9.69 11.07
N TYR A 87 8.65 -9.77 10.45
CA TYR A 87 8.87 -9.46 9.04
C TYR A 87 9.11 -10.74 8.25
N VAL A 88 8.10 -11.19 7.55
CA VAL A 88 8.13 -12.44 6.77
C VAL A 88 9.00 -12.35 5.51
N VAL A 89 9.29 -11.15 5.04
CA VAL A 89 10.16 -10.92 3.88
C VAL A 89 11.07 -9.74 4.16
N VAL A 90 12.34 -9.92 3.87
CA VAL A 90 13.37 -8.86 3.85
C VAL A 90 14.02 -8.88 2.48
N THR A 91 13.96 -7.77 1.74
CA THR A 91 14.48 -7.71 0.36
C THR A 91 15.22 -6.41 0.11
N THR A 92 16.21 -6.46 -0.77
CA THR A 92 16.90 -5.26 -1.27
C THR A 92 15.98 -4.49 -2.22
N SER A 93 16.12 -3.17 -2.27
CA SER A 93 15.40 -2.33 -3.22
C SER A 93 15.69 -2.75 -4.66
N PRO A 94 14.66 -2.87 -5.51
CA PRO A 94 14.89 -3.09 -6.93
C PRO A 94 15.62 -1.88 -7.54
N PRO A 95 16.52 -2.12 -8.51
CA PRO A 95 17.26 -1.05 -9.17
C PRO A 95 16.31 -0.25 -10.07
N THR A 96 15.80 0.87 -9.58
CA THR A 96 14.93 1.78 -10.33
C THR A 96 15.61 3.13 -10.53
N THR A 97 15.45 3.73 -11.70
CA THR A 97 16.04 5.04 -12.06
C THR A 97 14.96 6.09 -12.32
N THR A 98 13.88 6.08 -11.56
CA THR A 98 12.76 7.01 -11.74
C THR A 98 13.04 8.33 -11.01
N GLY A 99 12.71 9.46 -11.65
CA GLY A 99 12.79 10.78 -11.04
C GLY A 99 14.21 11.24 -10.66
N GLY A 100 15.24 10.76 -11.37
CA GLY A 100 16.64 11.10 -11.08
C GLY A 100 17.28 10.28 -9.96
N HIS A 101 16.53 9.34 -9.37
CA HIS A 101 17.10 8.40 -8.40
C HIS A 101 18.15 7.51 -9.06
N GLN A 102 19.28 7.33 -8.39
CA GLN A 102 20.35 6.41 -8.81
C GLN A 102 20.37 5.23 -7.84
N PRO A 103 20.11 4.00 -8.33
CA PRO A 103 20.22 2.81 -7.48
C PRO A 103 21.69 2.55 -7.09
N PRO A 104 21.92 1.77 -6.01
CA PRO A 104 23.25 1.30 -5.66
C PRO A 104 23.95 0.65 -6.85
N ARG A 105 25.22 0.99 -7.08
CA ARG A 105 26.05 0.42 -8.16
C ARG A 105 26.76 -0.86 -7.74
N GLY A 106 26.89 -1.04 -6.43
CA GLY A 106 27.57 -2.20 -5.86
C GLY A 106 27.24 -2.41 -4.38
N PRO A 107 27.79 -3.47 -3.79
CA PRO A 107 27.49 -3.83 -2.41
C PRO A 107 28.06 -2.84 -1.36
N ASP A 108 28.98 -1.96 -1.76
CA ASP A 108 29.59 -0.97 -0.87
C ASP A 108 28.79 0.33 -0.80
N ASP A 109 27.82 0.52 -1.69
CA ASP A 109 26.97 1.71 -1.70
C ASP A 109 25.84 1.59 -0.66
N PRO A 110 25.34 2.73 -0.15
CA PRO A 110 24.14 2.76 0.67
C PRO A 110 22.98 2.09 -0.04
N MET A 111 22.23 1.27 0.69
CA MET A 111 21.16 0.44 0.14
C MET A 111 19.87 0.61 0.95
N LEU A 112 18.74 0.64 0.26
CA LEU A 112 17.44 0.59 0.88
C LEU A 112 16.97 -0.87 0.97
N ILE A 113 16.56 -1.27 2.16
CA ILE A 113 15.98 -2.59 2.44
C ILE A 113 14.49 -2.42 2.71
N TYR A 114 13.67 -3.23 2.05
CA TYR A 114 12.25 -3.35 2.30
C TYR A 114 12.00 -4.57 3.20
N MET A 115 11.26 -4.34 4.26
CA MET A 115 10.82 -5.39 5.17
C MET A 115 9.29 -5.43 5.16
N LEU A 116 8.72 -6.61 4.92
CA LEU A 116 7.28 -6.81 4.87
C LEU A 116 6.85 -7.66 6.06
N GLY A 117 6.02 -7.08 6.90
CA GLY A 117 5.33 -7.77 7.99
C GLY A 117 3.85 -8.00 7.66
N VAL A 118 3.35 -9.16 8.04
CA VAL A 118 1.92 -9.48 8.02
C VAL A 118 1.48 -9.66 9.47
N PRO A 119 0.69 -8.74 10.05
CA PRO A 119 0.23 -8.89 11.42
C PRO A 119 -0.57 -10.17 11.59
N THR A 120 -0.13 -11.02 12.49
CA THR A 120 -0.85 -12.22 12.91
C THR A 120 -1.78 -11.90 14.07
N ILE A 121 -2.93 -12.54 14.09
CA ILE A 121 -3.90 -12.46 15.18
C ILE A 121 -4.34 -13.85 15.58
N ASP A 122 -4.72 -13.99 16.84
CA ASP A 122 -5.35 -15.21 17.30
C ASP A 122 -6.72 -15.37 16.64
N THR A 123 -6.97 -16.56 16.11
CA THR A 123 -8.24 -16.91 15.48
C THR A 123 -9.06 -17.77 16.43
N THR A 124 -10.37 -17.60 16.40
CA THR A 124 -11.32 -18.42 17.15
C THR A 124 -12.01 -19.40 16.20
N GLU A 125 -12.28 -20.60 16.66
CA GLU A 125 -13.02 -21.58 15.86
C GLU A 125 -14.37 -21.02 15.40
N GLY A 126 -14.67 -21.17 14.09
CA GLY A 126 -15.90 -20.66 13.48
C GLY A 126 -15.82 -19.24 12.89
N GLU A 127 -14.70 -18.53 13.07
CA GLU A 127 -14.53 -17.22 12.45
C GLU A 127 -14.33 -17.32 10.94
N THR A 128 -14.97 -16.45 10.23
CA THR A 128 -14.77 -16.31 8.78
C THR A 128 -13.45 -15.59 8.47
N SER A 129 -12.87 -15.87 7.30
CA SER A 129 -11.65 -15.17 6.84
C SER A 129 -11.82 -13.63 6.85
N ARG A 130 -13.04 -13.14 6.59
CA ARG A 130 -13.33 -11.71 6.62
C ARG A 130 -13.27 -11.13 8.02
N GLU A 131 -13.80 -11.81 9.02
CA GLU A 131 -13.73 -11.39 10.44
C GLU A 131 -12.29 -11.37 10.94
N ILE A 132 -11.52 -12.40 10.59
CA ILE A 132 -10.08 -12.48 10.88
C ILE A 132 -9.34 -11.26 10.30
N LEU A 133 -9.58 -10.94 9.02
CA LEU A 133 -8.94 -9.79 8.36
C LEU A 133 -9.35 -8.45 8.98
N LEU A 134 -10.61 -8.30 9.39
CA LEU A 134 -11.07 -7.09 10.08
C LEU A 134 -10.37 -6.92 11.43
N LYS A 135 -10.23 -7.99 12.22
CA LYS A 135 -9.47 -7.96 13.50
C LYS A 135 -8.01 -7.60 13.27
N ALA A 136 -7.36 -8.21 12.27
CA ALA A 136 -5.97 -7.94 11.94
C ALA A 136 -5.74 -6.47 11.57
N ARG A 137 -6.67 -5.86 10.84
CA ARG A 137 -6.61 -4.45 10.46
C ARG A 137 -6.64 -3.48 11.64
N HIS A 138 -7.29 -3.83 12.74
CA HIS A 138 -7.36 -2.99 13.94
C HIS A 138 -6.14 -3.12 14.84
N LYS A 139 -5.22 -4.05 14.54
CA LYS A 139 -4.00 -4.30 15.31
C LYS A 139 -2.79 -3.49 14.84
N VAL A 140 -2.89 -2.82 13.68
CA VAL A 140 -1.83 -2.04 13.02
C VAL A 140 -1.95 -0.56 13.30
#